data_597309baaf4f90dc1f869962d23cb4b6
#
_entry.id   597309baaf4f90dc1f869962d23cb4b6
#
_cell.length_a   1.000
_cell.length_b   1.000
_cell.length_c   1.000
_cell.angle_alpha   90.00
_cell.angle_beta   90.00
_cell.angle_gamma   90.00
#
_symmetry.space_group_name_H-M   'P 1'
#
loop_
_entity.id
_entity.type
_entity.pdbx_description
1 polymer ?
#
loop_
_entity_poly.entity_id
_entity_poly.type
_entity_poly.pdbx_seq_one_letter_code
_entity_poly.pdbx_strand_id
1 'polypeptide(L)'
;MAESETVLVTGGTGFIGSYVAEDLVEAGHDVVAYDLSTDDRILEKLGVADDVEVVRGDITDPTSVFRAVTESGATRIVHLAALLTTLARDNPRSAVEVNVMGTNNVFEAARSLDQVQRVAWASSAAVYAPPANYDGDWVDEEDLVYPDTLYGATKEYNEHQAKVYFEDHDVSHVGLRPTVAYGPYRETGGSAFLANIVEKPALGESFAVEYGDQVIDWQYVRDIAQAFRKAAFAPEEDLSQRIYNVRGEVATIREAAETVARIVPDADIEVSDEGELPWTQMLDMTDAQEDLGYDPEFGLETGFREYIDVLRAEEGLEPLQ
;
A
#
# COMPACT_ATOMS: atom_id res chain seq x y z
N MET A 1 -3.38 20.11 -19.12
CA MET A 1 -4.03 19.21 -18.15
C MET A 1 -4.26 17.91 -18.88
N ALA A 2 -3.87 16.77 -18.31
CA ALA A 2 -4.25 15.48 -18.85
C ALA A 2 -5.79 15.37 -18.87
N GLU A 3 -6.36 14.63 -19.80
CA GLU A 3 -7.81 14.36 -19.79
C GLU A 3 -8.15 13.58 -18.51
N SER A 4 -9.33 13.87 -17.91
CA SER A 4 -9.85 13.08 -16.80
C SER A 4 -10.11 11.65 -17.28
N GLU A 5 -9.67 10.67 -16.51
CA GLU A 5 -9.94 9.25 -16.74
C GLU A 5 -10.70 8.68 -15.55
N THR A 6 -11.48 7.63 -15.77
CA THR A 6 -12.15 6.91 -14.67
C THR A 6 -11.26 5.79 -14.17
N VAL A 7 -11.00 5.78 -12.86
CA VAL A 7 -10.16 4.79 -12.18
C VAL A 7 -11.00 3.95 -11.22
N LEU A 8 -11.00 2.63 -11.39
CA LEU A 8 -11.59 1.69 -10.43
C LEU A 8 -10.53 1.31 -9.39
N VAL A 9 -10.78 1.59 -8.11
CA VAL A 9 -9.90 1.22 -6.99
C VAL A 9 -10.52 0.07 -6.23
N THR A 10 -9.99 -1.14 -6.35
CA THR A 10 -10.46 -2.29 -5.54
C THR A 10 -9.83 -2.25 -4.15
N GLY A 11 -10.60 -2.55 -3.11
CA GLY A 11 -10.16 -2.23 -1.74
C GLY A 11 -10.23 -0.73 -1.46
N GLY A 12 -11.07 -0.01 -2.21
CA GLY A 12 -11.09 1.44 -2.28
C GLY A 12 -11.59 2.15 -1.03
N THR A 13 -12.30 1.45 -0.12
CA THR A 13 -12.71 1.99 1.18
C THR A 13 -11.76 1.60 2.32
N GLY A 14 -10.73 0.81 2.02
CA GLY A 14 -9.70 0.42 2.97
C GLY A 14 -8.66 1.52 3.21
N PHE A 15 -7.70 1.26 4.13
CA PHE A 15 -6.66 2.20 4.51
C PHE A 15 -5.93 2.82 3.30
N ILE A 16 -5.16 2.02 2.55
CA ILE A 16 -4.41 2.53 1.38
C ILE A 16 -5.36 2.98 0.26
N GLY A 17 -6.46 2.23 0.04
CA GLY A 17 -7.40 2.52 -1.05
C GLY A 17 -8.06 3.89 -0.95
N SER A 18 -8.40 4.35 0.26
CA SER A 18 -8.99 5.66 0.47
C SER A 18 -8.02 6.80 0.18
N TYR A 19 -6.73 6.65 0.54
CA TYR A 19 -5.70 7.63 0.19
C TYR A 19 -5.37 7.63 -1.31
N VAL A 20 -5.41 6.47 -1.97
CA VAL A 20 -5.30 6.39 -3.43
C VAL A 20 -6.48 7.09 -4.10
N ALA A 21 -7.70 6.92 -3.57
CA ALA A 21 -8.88 7.60 -4.07
C ALA A 21 -8.75 9.13 -3.91
N GLU A 22 -8.28 9.62 -2.74
CA GLU A 22 -7.99 11.04 -2.49
C GLU A 22 -6.99 11.58 -3.50
N ASP A 23 -5.82 10.96 -3.65
CA ASP A 23 -4.74 11.41 -4.55
C ASP A 23 -5.20 11.43 -6.03
N LEU A 24 -6.03 10.47 -6.45
CA LEU A 24 -6.61 10.45 -7.79
C LEU A 24 -7.65 11.56 -8.01
N VAL A 25 -8.52 11.82 -7.04
CA VAL A 25 -9.49 12.93 -7.09
C VAL A 25 -8.76 14.27 -7.17
N GLU A 26 -7.74 14.48 -6.33
CA GLU A 26 -6.92 15.68 -6.34
C GLU A 26 -6.17 15.87 -7.68
N ALA A 27 -5.80 14.78 -8.35
CA ALA A 27 -5.21 14.79 -9.68
C ALA A 27 -6.25 15.08 -10.80
N GLY A 28 -7.54 15.09 -10.48
CA GLY A 28 -8.64 15.43 -11.41
C GLY A 28 -9.22 14.24 -12.16
N HIS A 29 -9.10 13.03 -11.60
CA HIS A 29 -9.70 11.80 -12.15
C HIS A 29 -11.04 11.49 -11.51
N ASP A 30 -11.91 10.77 -12.23
CA ASP A 30 -13.15 10.20 -11.68
C ASP A 30 -12.82 8.88 -10.98
N VAL A 31 -13.24 8.70 -9.73
CA VAL A 31 -12.84 7.54 -8.91
C VAL A 31 -14.04 6.71 -8.51
N VAL A 32 -13.92 5.38 -8.71
CA VAL A 32 -14.88 4.39 -8.24
C VAL A 32 -14.18 3.47 -7.24
N ALA A 33 -14.55 3.57 -5.96
CA ALA A 33 -14.10 2.69 -4.89
C ALA A 33 -14.93 1.41 -4.87
N TYR A 34 -14.35 0.32 -5.35
CA TYR A 34 -14.98 -1.02 -5.36
C TYR A 34 -14.50 -1.82 -4.16
N ASP A 35 -15.42 -2.18 -3.27
CA ASP A 35 -15.07 -2.88 -2.03
C ASP A 35 -16.19 -3.83 -1.59
N LEU A 36 -15.86 -4.81 -0.74
CA LEU A 36 -16.85 -5.67 -0.08
C LEU A 36 -17.68 -4.88 0.96
N SER A 37 -17.07 -3.88 1.59
CA SER A 37 -17.69 -2.93 2.50
C SER A 37 -18.07 -1.65 1.77
N THR A 38 -19.15 -1.00 2.22
CA THR A 38 -19.50 0.37 1.82
C THR A 38 -19.24 1.37 2.93
N ASP A 39 -18.37 1.03 3.86
CA ASP A 39 -17.96 1.91 4.94
C ASP A 39 -16.94 2.92 4.39
N ASP A 40 -17.39 4.13 4.16
CA ASP A 40 -16.63 5.24 3.56
C ASP A 40 -16.05 6.22 4.59
N ARG A 41 -16.04 5.84 5.88
CA ARG A 41 -15.53 6.68 6.96
C ARG A 41 -14.15 7.31 6.69
N ILE A 42 -13.24 6.58 6.07
CA ILE A 42 -11.90 7.13 5.75
C ILE A 42 -12.03 8.17 4.64
N LEU A 43 -12.83 7.92 3.60
CA LEU A 43 -13.11 8.90 2.53
C LEU A 43 -13.76 10.17 3.08
N GLU A 44 -14.72 10.03 4.04
CA GLU A 44 -15.31 11.17 4.75
C GLU A 44 -14.26 11.96 5.52
N LYS A 45 -13.35 11.27 6.25
CA LYS A 45 -12.26 11.88 7.01
C LYS A 45 -11.23 12.60 6.12
N LEU A 46 -10.99 12.09 4.95
CA LEU A 46 -10.14 12.71 3.93
C LEU A 46 -10.86 13.83 3.15
N GLY A 47 -12.18 13.96 3.31
CA GLY A 47 -12.98 15.03 2.69
C GLY A 47 -13.30 14.80 1.21
N VAL A 48 -13.20 13.56 0.72
CA VAL A 48 -13.44 13.20 -0.69
C VAL A 48 -14.61 12.26 -0.91
N ALA A 49 -15.40 11.96 0.14
CA ALA A 49 -16.52 11.01 0.04
C ALA A 49 -17.57 11.43 -1.01
N ASP A 50 -17.81 12.74 -1.19
CA ASP A 50 -18.74 13.26 -2.19
C ASP A 50 -18.21 13.18 -3.64
N ASP A 51 -16.89 12.99 -3.83
CA ASP A 51 -16.21 12.95 -5.12
C ASP A 51 -15.85 11.51 -5.54
N VAL A 52 -16.13 10.50 -4.69
CA VAL A 52 -15.83 9.08 -4.94
C VAL A 52 -17.12 8.26 -4.98
N GLU A 53 -17.37 7.57 -6.10
CA GLU A 53 -18.46 6.61 -6.16
C GLU A 53 -18.10 5.32 -5.43
N VAL A 54 -18.83 4.93 -4.39
CA VAL A 54 -18.62 3.67 -3.66
C VAL A 54 -19.51 2.57 -4.21
N VAL A 55 -18.90 1.54 -4.80
CA VAL A 55 -19.58 0.39 -5.38
C VAL A 55 -19.29 -0.86 -4.55
N ARG A 56 -20.35 -1.45 -3.99
CA ARG A 56 -20.21 -2.72 -3.27
C ARG A 56 -20.03 -3.89 -4.23
N GLY A 57 -18.97 -4.69 -4.03
CA GLY A 57 -18.75 -5.91 -4.77
C GLY A 57 -17.76 -6.85 -4.12
N ASP A 58 -17.75 -8.10 -4.58
CA ASP A 58 -16.85 -9.15 -4.12
C ASP A 58 -15.81 -9.44 -5.20
N ILE A 59 -14.54 -9.25 -4.89
CA ILE A 59 -13.44 -9.49 -5.82
C ILE A 59 -13.32 -10.96 -6.24
N THR A 60 -13.89 -11.88 -5.45
CA THR A 60 -13.91 -13.32 -5.74
C THR A 60 -15.00 -13.72 -6.75
N ASP A 61 -15.98 -12.82 -7.00
CA ASP A 61 -17.00 -13.01 -8.03
C ASP A 61 -16.59 -12.32 -9.34
N PRO A 62 -16.16 -13.07 -10.38
CA PRO A 62 -15.76 -12.48 -11.65
C PRO A 62 -16.88 -11.64 -12.29
N THR A 63 -18.16 -12.03 -12.13
CA THR A 63 -19.28 -11.28 -12.68
C THR A 63 -19.39 -9.90 -12.02
N SER A 64 -19.14 -9.82 -10.70
CA SER A 64 -19.14 -8.56 -9.96
C SER A 64 -18.03 -7.64 -10.45
N VAL A 65 -16.82 -8.17 -10.66
CA VAL A 65 -15.66 -7.41 -11.15
C VAL A 65 -15.92 -6.87 -12.56
N PHE A 66 -16.32 -7.74 -13.50
CA PHE A 66 -16.62 -7.35 -14.88
C PHE A 66 -17.69 -6.27 -14.96
N ARG A 67 -18.76 -6.43 -14.16
CA ARG A 67 -19.82 -5.43 -14.09
C ARG A 67 -19.32 -4.09 -13.57
N ALA A 68 -18.55 -4.07 -12.49
CA ALA A 68 -18.01 -2.84 -11.92
C ALA A 68 -17.14 -2.08 -12.92
N VAL A 69 -16.21 -2.75 -13.62
CA VAL A 69 -15.38 -2.13 -14.67
C VAL A 69 -16.23 -1.61 -15.84
N THR A 70 -17.24 -2.38 -16.27
CA THR A 70 -18.09 -2.00 -17.41
C THR A 70 -19.02 -0.83 -17.08
N GLU A 71 -19.70 -0.88 -15.93
CA GLU A 71 -20.69 0.15 -15.53
C GLU A 71 -20.00 1.47 -15.15
N SER A 72 -18.84 1.42 -14.54
CA SER A 72 -18.05 2.62 -14.23
C SER A 72 -17.40 3.25 -15.47
N GLY A 73 -17.20 2.51 -16.53
CA GLY A 73 -16.42 2.94 -17.68
C GLY A 73 -14.91 3.08 -17.39
N ALA A 74 -14.43 2.44 -16.33
CA ALA A 74 -13.04 2.56 -15.90
C ALA A 74 -12.04 2.21 -17.01
N THR A 75 -11.09 3.11 -17.21
CA THR A 75 -9.97 2.95 -18.16
C THR A 75 -8.69 2.50 -17.46
N ARG A 76 -8.66 2.64 -16.13
CA ARG A 76 -7.55 2.21 -15.26
C ARG A 76 -8.12 1.44 -14.07
N ILE A 77 -7.35 0.47 -13.58
CA ILE A 77 -7.68 -0.25 -12.35
C ILE A 77 -6.50 -0.13 -11.40
N VAL A 78 -6.76 0.33 -10.16
CA VAL A 78 -5.82 0.20 -9.04
C VAL A 78 -6.31 -0.92 -8.14
N HIS A 79 -5.58 -2.05 -8.13
CA HIS A 79 -6.01 -3.26 -7.41
C HIS A 79 -5.28 -3.41 -6.09
N LEU A 80 -5.99 -3.14 -4.98
CA LEU A 80 -5.47 -3.20 -3.61
C LEU A 80 -6.19 -4.23 -2.73
N ALA A 81 -7.35 -4.73 -3.15
CA ALA A 81 -8.13 -5.70 -2.38
C ALA A 81 -7.34 -6.96 -2.07
N ALA A 82 -7.08 -7.23 -0.79
CA ALA A 82 -6.35 -8.41 -0.32
C ALA A 82 -6.61 -8.71 1.16
N LEU A 83 -6.46 -9.97 1.55
CA LEU A 83 -6.30 -10.36 2.93
C LEU A 83 -4.82 -10.29 3.32
N LEU A 84 -4.49 -9.46 4.32
CA LEU A 84 -3.13 -9.25 4.80
C LEU A 84 -2.62 -10.43 5.65
N THR A 85 -1.35 -10.40 6.01
CA THR A 85 -0.58 -11.51 6.63
C THR A 85 -1.35 -12.25 7.73
N THR A 86 -1.90 -11.55 8.72
CA THR A 86 -2.61 -12.19 9.84
C THR A 86 -3.88 -12.90 9.37
N LEU A 87 -4.73 -12.22 8.57
CA LEU A 87 -5.97 -12.80 8.07
C LEU A 87 -5.71 -13.95 7.09
N ALA A 88 -4.66 -13.85 6.26
CA ALA A 88 -4.25 -14.90 5.34
C ALA A 88 -3.79 -16.16 6.09
N ARG A 89 -3.02 -15.99 7.17
CA ARG A 89 -2.60 -17.11 8.04
C ARG A 89 -3.79 -17.78 8.72
N ASP A 90 -4.71 -16.97 9.25
CA ASP A 90 -5.86 -17.48 10.01
C ASP A 90 -6.93 -18.09 9.10
N ASN A 91 -7.00 -17.68 7.84
CA ASN A 91 -7.97 -18.14 6.82
C ASN A 91 -7.27 -18.49 5.49
N PRO A 92 -6.47 -19.58 5.41
CA PRO A 92 -5.64 -19.89 4.24
C PRO A 92 -6.44 -20.06 2.94
N ARG A 93 -7.65 -20.64 3.01
CA ARG A 93 -8.51 -20.82 1.86
C ARG A 93 -8.98 -19.46 1.31
N SER A 94 -9.50 -18.62 2.17
CA SER A 94 -9.96 -17.28 1.77
C SER A 94 -8.80 -16.41 1.25
N ALA A 95 -7.57 -16.61 1.76
CA ALA A 95 -6.39 -15.95 1.22
C ALA A 95 -6.16 -16.31 -0.25
N VAL A 96 -6.29 -17.57 -0.63
CA VAL A 96 -6.19 -17.98 -2.05
C VAL A 96 -7.36 -17.44 -2.87
N GLU A 97 -8.60 -17.55 -2.36
CA GLU A 97 -9.78 -17.07 -3.05
C GLU A 97 -9.72 -15.55 -3.32
N VAL A 98 -9.35 -14.76 -2.31
CA VAL A 98 -9.29 -13.30 -2.41
C VAL A 98 -8.00 -12.84 -3.12
N ASN A 99 -6.83 -13.24 -2.62
CA ASN A 99 -5.57 -12.68 -3.10
C ASN A 99 -5.16 -13.23 -4.46
N VAL A 100 -5.43 -14.51 -4.75
CA VAL A 100 -5.02 -15.12 -6.01
C VAL A 100 -6.14 -15.06 -7.04
N MET A 101 -7.32 -15.62 -6.71
CA MET A 101 -8.42 -15.65 -7.67
C MET A 101 -9.05 -14.27 -7.88
N GLY A 102 -9.10 -13.44 -6.83
CA GLY A 102 -9.54 -12.04 -6.94
C GLY A 102 -8.64 -11.25 -7.89
N THR A 103 -7.31 -11.36 -7.74
CA THR A 103 -6.35 -10.74 -8.67
C THR A 103 -6.52 -11.29 -10.08
N ASN A 104 -6.72 -12.60 -10.23
CA ASN A 104 -6.98 -13.22 -11.53
C ASN A 104 -8.25 -12.61 -12.19
N ASN A 105 -9.34 -12.42 -11.43
CA ASN A 105 -10.58 -11.82 -11.95
C ASN A 105 -10.35 -10.39 -12.46
N VAL A 106 -9.48 -9.60 -11.81
CA VAL A 106 -9.11 -8.24 -12.27
C VAL A 106 -8.36 -8.32 -13.59
N PHE A 107 -7.37 -9.19 -13.71
CA PHE A 107 -6.61 -9.36 -14.96
C PHE A 107 -7.48 -9.90 -16.08
N GLU A 108 -8.42 -10.83 -15.81
CA GLU A 108 -9.39 -11.32 -16.82
C GLU A 108 -10.34 -10.21 -17.28
N ALA A 109 -10.77 -9.32 -16.39
CA ALA A 109 -11.56 -8.15 -16.78
C ALA A 109 -10.74 -7.21 -17.67
N ALA A 110 -9.50 -6.91 -17.30
CA ALA A 110 -8.61 -6.09 -18.11
C ALA A 110 -8.33 -6.70 -19.49
N ARG A 111 -8.09 -8.01 -19.55
CA ARG A 111 -7.89 -8.73 -20.82
C ARG A 111 -9.10 -8.70 -21.75
N SER A 112 -10.30 -8.72 -21.18
CA SER A 112 -11.54 -8.91 -21.94
C SER A 112 -12.25 -7.60 -22.30
N LEU A 113 -11.87 -6.49 -21.67
CA LEU A 113 -12.50 -5.18 -21.83
C LEU A 113 -11.48 -4.19 -22.42
N ASP A 114 -11.58 -3.95 -23.72
CA ASP A 114 -10.66 -3.10 -24.50
C ASP A 114 -10.50 -1.68 -23.93
N GLN A 115 -11.43 -1.23 -23.09
CA GLN A 115 -11.37 0.07 -22.43
C GLN A 115 -10.30 0.16 -21.34
N VAL A 116 -9.94 -0.97 -20.73
CA VAL A 116 -8.94 -0.99 -19.66
C VAL A 116 -7.54 -0.90 -20.26
N GLN A 117 -6.87 0.20 -20.01
CA GLN A 117 -5.54 0.48 -20.56
C GLN A 117 -4.40 -0.01 -19.66
N ARG A 118 -4.61 -0.05 -18.31
CA ARG A 118 -3.62 -0.55 -17.36
C ARG A 118 -4.21 -1.00 -16.04
N VAL A 119 -3.56 -1.99 -15.43
CA VAL A 119 -3.77 -2.42 -14.05
C VAL A 119 -2.53 -2.05 -13.22
N ALA A 120 -2.65 -1.07 -12.32
CA ALA A 120 -1.68 -0.87 -11.23
C ALA A 120 -2.11 -1.73 -10.03
N TRP A 121 -1.21 -2.49 -9.42
CA TRP A 121 -1.64 -3.44 -8.41
C TRP A 121 -0.61 -3.65 -7.30
N ALA A 122 -1.08 -4.02 -6.11
CA ALA A 122 -0.24 -4.24 -4.95
C ALA A 122 0.33 -5.66 -4.92
N SER A 123 1.64 -5.79 -5.21
CA SER A 123 2.47 -6.84 -4.66
C SER A 123 2.85 -6.47 -3.21
N SER A 124 4.01 -6.80 -2.72
CA SER A 124 4.45 -6.49 -1.36
C SER A 124 5.93 -6.82 -1.17
N ALA A 125 6.64 -6.09 -0.33
CA ALA A 125 7.96 -6.49 0.17
C ALA A 125 7.96 -7.87 0.86
N ALA A 126 6.79 -8.38 1.27
CA ALA A 126 6.64 -9.71 1.85
C ALA A 126 6.91 -10.88 0.86
N VAL A 127 7.19 -10.60 -0.42
CA VAL A 127 7.66 -11.59 -1.39
C VAL A 127 9.13 -11.97 -1.17
N TYR A 128 9.90 -11.10 -0.55
CA TYR A 128 11.33 -11.33 -0.32
C TYR A 128 11.59 -12.38 0.76
N ALA A 129 12.74 -13.04 0.64
CA ALA A 129 13.27 -13.94 1.65
C ALA A 129 13.69 -13.17 2.92
N PRO A 130 13.86 -13.84 4.07
CA PRO A 130 14.45 -13.18 5.25
C PRO A 130 15.81 -12.55 4.94
N PRO A 131 16.22 -11.47 5.65
CA PRO A 131 17.43 -10.68 5.37
C PRO A 131 18.72 -11.49 5.23
N ALA A 132 18.87 -12.59 5.99
CA ALA A 132 20.04 -13.47 5.95
C ALA A 132 20.28 -14.16 4.58
N ASN A 133 19.35 -14.04 3.63
CA ASN A 133 19.47 -14.62 2.29
C ASN A 133 20.09 -13.67 1.26
N TYR A 134 20.39 -12.44 1.64
CA TYR A 134 20.98 -11.44 0.75
C TYR A 134 22.39 -11.10 1.17
N ASP A 135 23.29 -10.96 0.21
CA ASP A 135 24.72 -10.66 0.44
C ASP A 135 24.99 -9.14 0.50
N GLY A 136 24.04 -8.30 0.06
CA GLY A 136 24.15 -6.85 -0.02
C GLY A 136 23.39 -6.13 1.10
N ASP A 137 23.65 -4.81 1.21
CA ASP A 137 22.89 -3.94 2.12
C ASP A 137 21.52 -3.57 1.52
N TRP A 138 21.39 -3.57 0.19
CA TRP A 138 20.18 -3.23 -0.56
C TRP A 138 19.67 -4.42 -1.34
N VAL A 139 18.34 -4.54 -1.44
CA VAL A 139 17.64 -5.60 -2.16
C VAL A 139 16.88 -4.98 -3.33
N ASP A 140 17.21 -5.41 -4.54
CA ASP A 140 16.59 -4.96 -5.77
C ASP A 140 15.50 -5.92 -6.28
N GLU A 141 14.86 -5.57 -7.40
CA GLU A 141 13.76 -6.35 -7.97
C GLU A 141 14.19 -7.69 -8.56
N GLU A 142 15.46 -7.82 -8.94
CA GLU A 142 16.04 -9.05 -9.51
C GLU A 142 16.52 -10.04 -8.43
N ASP A 143 16.58 -9.59 -7.17
CA ASP A 143 16.98 -10.42 -6.06
C ASP A 143 15.98 -11.54 -5.75
N LEU A 144 16.44 -12.54 -4.98
CA LEU A 144 15.68 -13.73 -4.67
C LEU A 144 14.33 -13.42 -4.01
N VAL A 145 13.26 -13.80 -4.70
CA VAL A 145 11.90 -13.84 -4.16
C VAL A 145 11.66 -15.22 -3.55
N TYR A 146 11.47 -15.28 -2.24
CA TYR A 146 11.21 -16.52 -1.51
C TYR A 146 10.46 -16.22 -0.19
N PRO A 147 9.14 -16.00 -0.26
CA PRO A 147 8.35 -15.58 0.89
C PRO A 147 8.24 -16.68 1.95
N ASP A 148 8.29 -16.29 3.23
CA ASP A 148 8.09 -17.17 4.38
C ASP A 148 6.65 -17.17 4.90
N THR A 149 5.77 -16.31 4.33
CA THR A 149 4.36 -16.20 4.73
C THR A 149 3.42 -16.60 3.60
N LEU A 150 2.23 -17.11 3.96
CA LEU A 150 1.19 -17.39 2.95
C LEU A 150 0.80 -16.12 2.16
N TYR A 151 0.73 -14.97 2.84
CA TYR A 151 0.47 -13.70 2.18
C TYR A 151 1.52 -13.38 1.13
N GLY A 152 2.80 -13.43 1.49
CA GLY A 152 3.90 -13.24 0.54
C GLY A 152 3.84 -14.22 -0.63
N ALA A 153 3.57 -15.51 -0.36
CA ALA A 153 3.42 -16.52 -1.40
C ALA A 153 2.26 -16.24 -2.36
N THR A 154 1.14 -15.64 -1.89
CA THR A 154 0.06 -15.21 -2.79
C THR A 154 0.47 -14.02 -3.65
N LYS A 155 1.32 -13.11 -3.13
CA LYS A 155 1.83 -11.98 -3.88
C LYS A 155 2.87 -12.41 -4.92
N GLU A 156 3.79 -13.30 -4.58
CA GLU A 156 4.71 -13.92 -5.53
C GLU A 156 3.97 -14.63 -6.68
N TYR A 157 2.93 -15.43 -6.35
CA TYR A 157 2.09 -16.04 -7.38
C TYR A 157 1.47 -14.98 -8.30
N ASN A 158 1.01 -13.86 -7.74
CA ASN A 158 0.40 -12.79 -8.53
C ASN A 158 1.42 -12.11 -9.45
N GLU A 159 2.69 -11.99 -9.07
CA GLU A 159 3.74 -11.50 -9.96
C GLU A 159 3.93 -12.43 -11.16
N HIS A 160 3.92 -13.75 -10.93
CA HIS A 160 3.99 -14.72 -12.02
C HIS A 160 2.78 -14.70 -12.94
N GLN A 161 1.55 -14.62 -12.39
CA GLN A 161 0.37 -14.53 -13.27
C GLN A 161 0.32 -13.20 -14.03
N ALA A 162 0.68 -12.07 -13.43
CA ALA A 162 0.74 -10.78 -14.09
C ALA A 162 1.71 -10.79 -15.27
N LYS A 163 2.87 -11.44 -15.12
CA LYS A 163 3.82 -11.66 -16.21
C LYS A 163 3.18 -12.40 -17.39
N VAL A 164 2.41 -13.47 -17.14
CA VAL A 164 1.71 -14.21 -18.21
C VAL A 164 0.66 -13.33 -18.90
N TYR A 165 -0.10 -12.54 -18.13
CA TYR A 165 -1.07 -11.61 -18.72
C TYR A 165 -0.40 -10.54 -19.60
N PHE A 166 0.77 -10.08 -19.25
CA PHE A 166 1.53 -9.15 -20.08
C PHE A 166 2.12 -9.82 -21.33
N GLU A 167 2.87 -10.92 -21.14
CA GLU A 167 3.63 -11.56 -22.23
C GLU A 167 2.74 -12.28 -23.26
N ASP A 168 1.65 -12.92 -22.82
CA ASP A 168 0.82 -13.78 -23.66
C ASP A 168 -0.55 -13.17 -24.03
N HIS A 169 -0.96 -12.12 -23.33
CA HIS A 169 -2.29 -11.52 -23.49
C HIS A 169 -2.30 -10.00 -23.66
N ASP A 170 -1.15 -9.35 -23.76
CA ASP A 170 -0.99 -7.90 -23.97
C ASP A 170 -1.69 -7.02 -22.92
N VAL A 171 -1.86 -7.51 -21.69
CA VAL A 171 -2.43 -6.72 -20.60
C VAL A 171 -1.36 -5.85 -19.96
N SER A 172 -1.40 -4.53 -20.18
CA SER A 172 -0.47 -3.61 -19.54
C SER A 172 -0.72 -3.58 -18.02
N HIS A 173 0.34 -3.73 -17.24
CA HIS A 173 0.28 -3.63 -15.79
C HIS A 173 1.55 -3.06 -15.19
N VAL A 174 1.43 -2.56 -13.96
CA VAL A 174 2.55 -2.23 -13.07
C VAL A 174 2.21 -2.75 -11.67
N GLY A 175 3.04 -3.63 -11.15
CA GLY A 175 2.98 -4.12 -9.77
C GLY A 175 3.94 -3.33 -8.89
N LEU A 176 3.51 -2.98 -7.69
CA LEU A 176 4.35 -2.33 -6.69
C LEU A 176 4.57 -3.24 -5.49
N ARG A 177 5.77 -3.22 -4.93
CA ARG A 177 6.15 -3.87 -3.67
C ARG A 177 6.28 -2.82 -2.55
N PRO A 178 5.15 -2.32 -1.99
CA PRO A 178 5.22 -1.41 -0.85
C PRO A 178 5.81 -2.11 0.38
N THR A 179 6.40 -1.30 1.26
CA THR A 179 7.05 -1.73 2.49
C THR A 179 6.15 -1.55 3.72
N VAL A 180 6.70 -1.06 4.84
CA VAL A 180 5.94 -0.87 6.07
C VAL A 180 5.13 0.42 5.99
N ALA A 181 3.89 0.30 5.51
CA ALA A 181 2.95 1.40 5.45
C ALA A 181 2.63 1.94 6.84
N TYR A 182 2.56 3.27 7.03
CA TYR A 182 2.05 3.91 8.23
C TYR A 182 1.24 5.16 7.88
N GLY A 183 0.41 5.60 8.82
CA GLY A 183 -0.44 6.78 8.66
C GLY A 183 -1.79 6.62 9.37
N PRO A 184 -2.60 7.69 9.44
CA PRO A 184 -3.91 7.67 10.08
C PRO A 184 -4.82 6.59 9.51
N TYR A 185 -5.66 6.00 10.37
CA TYR A 185 -6.66 4.98 10.02
C TYR A 185 -6.12 3.60 9.68
N ARG A 186 -4.86 3.31 10.00
CA ARG A 186 -4.32 1.97 9.83
C ARG A 186 -4.70 1.06 10.99
N GLU A 187 -5.67 0.16 10.79
CA GLU A 187 -6.16 -0.75 11.83
C GLU A 187 -5.56 -2.17 11.74
N THR A 188 -5.07 -2.59 10.56
CA THR A 188 -4.72 -3.99 10.30
C THR A 188 -3.36 -4.17 9.62
N GLY A 189 -2.89 -5.44 9.62
CA GLY A 189 -1.64 -5.84 9.00
C GLY A 189 -0.60 -6.32 10.00
N GLY A 190 0.38 -7.08 9.54
CA GLY A 190 1.43 -7.66 10.39
C GLY A 190 2.31 -6.64 11.12
N SER A 191 2.51 -5.47 10.50
CA SER A 191 3.31 -4.37 11.06
C SER A 191 2.46 -3.24 11.67
N ALA A 192 1.12 -3.42 11.81
CA ALA A 192 0.25 -2.38 12.37
C ALA A 192 0.63 -1.98 13.80
N PHE A 193 1.24 -2.88 14.59
CA PHE A 193 1.68 -2.57 15.94
C PHE A 193 2.73 -1.43 15.98
N LEU A 194 3.49 -1.22 14.90
CA LEU A 194 4.45 -0.12 14.81
C LEU A 194 3.76 1.27 14.77
N ALA A 195 2.51 1.34 14.34
CA ALA A 195 1.75 2.59 14.41
C ALA A 195 1.59 3.11 15.86
N ASN A 196 1.58 2.22 16.85
CA ASN A 196 1.50 2.58 18.26
C ASN A 196 2.69 3.43 18.75
N ILE A 197 3.84 3.41 18.06
CA ILE A 197 4.97 4.30 18.36
C ILE A 197 4.53 5.77 18.22
N VAL A 198 3.62 6.04 17.28
CA VAL A 198 3.06 7.37 17.02
C VAL A 198 1.77 7.59 17.81
N GLU A 199 0.82 6.64 17.71
CA GLU A 199 -0.54 6.80 18.24
C GLU A 199 -0.57 6.98 19.76
N LYS A 200 0.15 6.13 20.49
CA LYS A 200 0.12 6.15 21.94
C LYS A 200 0.67 7.47 22.52
N PRO A 201 1.90 7.90 22.16
CA PRO A 201 2.42 9.16 22.65
C PRO A 201 1.61 10.38 22.19
N ALA A 202 1.08 10.37 20.96
CA ALA A 202 0.26 11.46 20.44
C ALA A 202 -0.96 11.76 21.33
N LEU A 203 -1.47 10.72 21.99
CA LEU A 203 -2.63 10.79 22.90
C LEU A 203 -2.24 10.84 24.40
N GLY A 204 -0.93 10.95 24.69
CA GLY A 204 -0.42 11.03 26.07
C GLY A 204 -0.36 9.69 26.80
N GLU A 205 -0.37 8.57 26.06
CA GLU A 205 -0.21 7.23 26.62
C GLU A 205 1.25 6.78 26.51
N SER A 206 1.71 5.96 27.48
CA SER A 206 3.04 5.32 27.39
C SER A 206 3.01 4.14 26.41
N PHE A 207 4.16 3.88 25.78
CA PHE A 207 4.33 2.74 24.87
C PHE A 207 5.69 2.09 25.06
N ALA A 208 5.71 0.76 25.04
CA ALA A 208 6.95 -0.01 25.03
C ALA A 208 7.03 -0.80 23.72
N VAL A 209 8.19 -0.76 23.05
CA VAL A 209 8.46 -1.47 21.81
C VAL A 209 9.78 -2.24 21.91
N GLU A 210 9.76 -3.45 21.37
CA GLU A 210 10.94 -4.29 21.14
C GLU A 210 11.56 -3.98 19.78
N TYR A 211 12.64 -4.64 19.42
CA TYR A 211 13.31 -4.56 18.11
C TYR A 211 13.96 -3.20 17.81
N GLY A 212 14.48 -2.51 18.85
CA GLY A 212 14.96 -1.14 18.72
C GLY A 212 15.96 -0.89 17.60
N ASP A 213 16.92 -1.81 17.40
CA ASP A 213 17.94 -1.71 16.37
C ASP A 213 17.48 -2.26 14.99
N GLN A 214 16.24 -2.78 14.90
CA GLN A 214 15.69 -3.26 13.64
C GLN A 214 15.46 -2.12 12.67
N VAL A 215 16.07 -2.23 11.49
CA VAL A 215 15.85 -1.30 10.37
C VAL A 215 14.48 -1.57 9.75
N ILE A 216 13.76 -0.53 9.42
CA ILE A 216 12.44 -0.54 8.78
C ILE A 216 12.44 0.45 7.61
N ASP A 217 11.88 0.03 6.49
CA ASP A 217 11.52 0.91 5.38
C ASP A 217 10.14 1.51 5.68
N TRP A 218 10.12 2.67 6.34
CA TRP A 218 8.91 3.37 6.72
C TRP A 218 8.30 4.06 5.50
N GLN A 219 7.07 3.71 5.14
CA GLN A 219 6.42 4.30 3.97
C GLN A 219 5.11 4.97 4.38
N TYR A 220 5.06 6.30 4.27
CA TYR A 220 3.85 7.04 4.60
C TYR A 220 2.75 6.75 3.58
N VAL A 221 1.51 6.67 4.04
CA VAL A 221 0.38 6.23 3.21
C VAL A 221 0.13 7.14 2.00
N ARG A 222 0.40 8.44 2.09
CA ARG A 222 0.29 9.38 0.96
C ARG A 222 1.35 9.12 -0.12
N ASP A 223 2.56 8.74 0.26
CA ASP A 223 3.59 8.33 -0.70
C ASP A 223 3.22 7.02 -1.39
N ILE A 224 2.57 6.08 -0.66
CA ILE A 224 2.03 4.86 -1.27
C ILE A 224 0.94 5.21 -2.28
N ALA A 225 0.04 6.12 -1.95
CA ALA A 225 -1.03 6.58 -2.86
C ALA A 225 -0.44 7.20 -4.13
N GLN A 226 0.52 8.12 -3.98
CA GLN A 226 1.26 8.71 -5.10
C GLN A 226 1.91 7.63 -5.99
N ALA A 227 2.56 6.61 -5.39
CA ALA A 227 3.18 5.53 -6.15
C ALA A 227 2.15 4.77 -7.01
N PHE A 228 0.97 4.45 -6.48
CA PHE A 228 -0.08 3.77 -7.26
C PHE A 228 -0.65 4.64 -8.38
N ARG A 229 -0.85 5.95 -8.16
CA ARG A 229 -1.25 6.85 -9.24
C ARG A 229 -0.18 6.91 -10.32
N LYS A 230 1.10 7.10 -9.95
CA LYS A 230 2.22 7.11 -10.91
C LYS A 230 2.30 5.80 -11.69
N ALA A 231 2.18 4.65 -11.04
CA ALA A 231 2.12 3.33 -11.68
C ALA A 231 0.95 3.19 -12.67
N ALA A 232 -0.22 3.72 -12.33
CA ALA A 232 -1.39 3.67 -13.20
C ALA A 232 -1.23 4.54 -14.45
N PHE A 233 -0.48 5.65 -14.39
CA PHE A 233 -0.40 6.64 -15.45
C PHE A 233 0.98 6.80 -16.10
N ALA A 234 2.02 6.05 -15.67
CA ALA A 234 3.32 6.09 -16.31
C ALA A 234 3.23 5.78 -17.82
N PRO A 235 3.93 6.50 -18.70
CA PRO A 235 3.98 6.15 -20.12
C PRO A 235 4.53 4.72 -20.31
N GLU A 236 3.96 3.97 -21.25
CA GLU A 236 4.37 2.57 -21.50
C GLU A 236 5.82 2.48 -21.94
N GLU A 237 6.29 3.47 -22.68
CA GLU A 237 7.66 3.58 -23.19
C GLU A 237 8.72 3.87 -22.13
N ASP A 238 8.32 4.38 -20.97
CA ASP A 238 9.23 4.70 -19.87
C ASP A 238 9.46 3.48 -18.95
N LEU A 239 8.64 2.43 -19.05
CA LEU A 239 8.71 1.26 -18.18
C LEU A 239 9.80 0.27 -18.65
N SER A 240 10.91 0.18 -17.91
CA SER A 240 11.95 -0.82 -18.13
C SER A 240 11.55 -2.22 -17.64
N GLN A 241 10.66 -2.28 -16.64
CA GLN A 241 10.14 -3.50 -16.02
C GLN A 241 8.66 -3.36 -15.63
N ARG A 242 8.11 -4.36 -14.94
CA ARG A 242 6.67 -4.39 -14.58
C ARG A 242 6.42 -4.49 -13.08
N ILE A 243 7.42 -4.76 -12.30
CA ILE A 243 7.33 -4.86 -10.84
C ILE A 243 8.38 -3.93 -10.26
N TYR A 244 7.99 -3.08 -9.32
CA TYR A 244 8.87 -2.08 -8.74
C TYR A 244 8.82 -2.11 -7.21
N ASN A 245 9.98 -1.98 -6.60
CA ASN A 245 10.12 -1.69 -5.19
C ASN A 245 9.72 -0.22 -4.92
N VAL A 246 8.93 0.00 -3.89
CA VAL A 246 8.58 1.36 -3.44
C VAL A 246 8.67 1.43 -1.93
N ARG A 247 9.44 2.38 -1.41
CA ARG A 247 9.64 2.60 0.02
C ARG A 247 9.66 4.10 0.36
N GLY A 248 9.65 4.40 1.63
CA GLY A 248 9.92 5.73 2.13
C GLY A 248 11.29 5.82 2.82
N GLU A 249 11.35 6.43 3.99
CA GLU A 249 12.60 6.60 4.74
C GLU A 249 13.02 5.31 5.44
N VAL A 250 14.32 5.01 5.38
CA VAL A 250 14.94 3.87 6.07
C VAL A 250 15.45 4.34 7.43
N ALA A 251 14.92 3.77 8.50
CA ALA A 251 15.32 4.08 9.86
C ALA A 251 15.06 2.92 10.81
N THR A 252 15.79 2.87 11.91
CA THR A 252 15.53 1.91 12.98
C THR A 252 14.24 2.25 13.76
N ILE A 253 13.68 1.27 14.43
CA ILE A 253 12.53 1.48 15.33
C ILE A 253 12.91 2.49 16.44
N ARG A 254 14.16 2.48 16.90
CA ARG A 254 14.68 3.45 17.87
C ARG A 254 14.68 4.87 17.32
N GLU A 255 15.19 5.09 16.11
CA GLU A 255 15.18 6.40 15.46
C GLU A 255 13.76 6.92 15.24
N ALA A 256 12.82 6.02 14.90
CA ALA A 256 11.41 6.37 14.81
C ALA A 256 10.83 6.82 16.16
N ALA A 257 11.11 6.09 17.24
CA ALA A 257 10.68 6.46 18.59
C ALA A 257 11.29 7.79 19.05
N GLU A 258 12.57 8.02 18.77
CA GLU A 258 13.27 9.28 19.05
C GLU A 258 12.67 10.45 18.25
N THR A 259 12.25 10.18 17.00
CA THR A 259 11.58 11.19 16.17
C THR A 259 10.23 11.59 16.79
N VAL A 260 9.43 10.62 17.23
CA VAL A 260 8.18 10.92 17.95
C VAL A 260 8.45 11.69 19.24
N ALA A 261 9.46 11.32 20.01
CA ALA A 261 9.81 12.02 21.25
C ALA A 261 10.30 13.48 21.02
N ARG A 262 10.82 13.79 19.83
CA ARG A 262 11.10 15.19 19.45
C ARG A 262 9.84 15.99 19.10
N ILE A 263 8.83 15.32 18.54
CA ILE A 263 7.57 15.96 18.14
C ILE A 263 6.62 16.11 19.32
N VAL A 264 6.52 15.08 20.16
CA VAL A 264 5.59 15.02 21.30
C VAL A 264 6.37 15.29 22.59
N PRO A 265 6.27 16.49 23.19
CA PRO A 265 6.84 16.75 24.50
C PRO A 265 6.25 15.76 25.53
N ASP A 266 7.06 15.25 26.41
CA ASP A 266 6.68 14.29 27.45
C ASP A 266 6.25 12.89 26.93
N ALA A 267 6.61 12.53 25.69
CA ALA A 267 6.41 11.17 25.18
C ALA A 267 7.15 10.16 26.08
N ASP A 268 6.41 9.15 26.55
CA ASP A 268 6.92 8.05 27.37
C ASP A 268 7.02 6.79 26.50
N ILE A 269 8.19 6.61 25.86
CA ILE A 269 8.44 5.49 24.94
C ILE A 269 9.66 4.70 25.45
N GLU A 270 9.43 3.45 25.83
CA GLU A 270 10.49 2.51 26.17
C GLU A 270 10.88 1.69 24.94
N VAL A 271 12.14 1.65 24.57
CA VAL A 271 12.65 0.88 23.44
C VAL A 271 13.66 -0.15 23.93
N SER A 272 13.42 -1.43 23.66
CA SER A 272 14.39 -2.52 23.89
C SER A 272 14.86 -3.11 22.58
N ASP A 273 16.02 -3.80 22.61
CA ASP A 273 16.61 -4.46 21.44
C ASP A 273 16.26 -5.97 21.41
N GLU A 274 15.28 -6.39 22.21
CA GLU A 274 14.88 -7.79 22.28
C GLU A 274 14.12 -8.21 21.01
N GLY A 275 14.40 -9.42 20.53
CA GLY A 275 13.71 -10.00 19.38
C GLY A 275 14.27 -9.59 18.03
N GLU A 276 13.70 -10.14 16.96
CA GLU A 276 14.03 -9.89 15.57
C GLU A 276 12.77 -10.06 14.70
N LEU A 277 12.55 -9.14 13.80
CA LEU A 277 11.49 -9.22 12.79
C LEU A 277 12.07 -9.85 11.52
N PRO A 278 11.41 -10.87 10.94
CA PRO A 278 11.93 -11.57 9.77
C PRO A 278 11.64 -10.81 8.46
N TRP A 279 11.67 -9.49 8.49
CA TRP A 279 11.29 -8.66 7.35
C TRP A 279 12.52 -8.14 6.64
N THR A 280 12.59 -8.34 5.35
CA THR A 280 13.60 -7.72 4.49
C THR A 280 13.28 -6.26 4.32
N GLN A 281 14.29 -5.45 4.46
CA GLN A 281 14.27 -4.00 4.43
C GLN A 281 15.38 -3.49 3.52
N MET A 282 15.49 -2.18 3.38
CA MET A 282 16.47 -1.52 2.51
C MET A 282 16.27 -1.93 1.05
N LEU A 283 15.00 -1.83 0.58
CA LEU A 283 14.71 -2.09 -0.83
C LEU A 283 15.29 -0.98 -1.69
N ASP A 284 16.00 -1.33 -2.75
CA ASP A 284 16.35 -0.38 -3.78
C ASP A 284 15.10 0.01 -4.55
N MET A 285 14.91 1.29 -4.82
CA MET A 285 13.76 1.84 -5.55
C MET A 285 14.19 2.70 -6.75
N THR A 286 15.45 2.54 -7.19
CA THR A 286 16.02 3.34 -8.27
C THR A 286 15.18 3.25 -9.55
N ASP A 287 14.74 2.06 -9.91
CA ASP A 287 13.91 1.87 -11.11
C ASP A 287 12.54 2.52 -10.97
N ALA A 288 11.92 2.50 -9.78
CA ALA A 288 10.67 3.23 -9.54
C ALA A 288 10.85 4.75 -9.64
N GLN A 289 12.01 5.27 -9.24
CA GLN A 289 12.35 6.69 -9.39
C GLN A 289 12.54 7.08 -10.86
N GLU A 290 13.27 6.27 -11.62
CA GLU A 290 13.58 6.54 -13.02
C GLU A 290 12.37 6.36 -13.94
N ASP A 291 11.63 5.25 -13.81
CA ASP A 291 10.55 4.88 -14.72
C ASP A 291 9.20 5.49 -14.35
N LEU A 292 8.89 5.52 -13.06
CA LEU A 292 7.60 6.03 -12.56
C LEU A 292 7.70 7.49 -12.08
N GLY A 293 8.92 8.00 -11.89
CA GLY A 293 9.15 9.28 -11.23
C GLY A 293 8.70 9.26 -9.76
N TYR A 294 8.72 8.09 -9.10
CA TYR A 294 8.36 7.97 -7.69
C TYR A 294 9.41 8.68 -6.84
N ASP A 295 8.96 9.63 -6.03
CA ASP A 295 9.82 10.37 -5.10
C ASP A 295 9.00 10.60 -3.81
N PRO A 296 9.27 9.84 -2.73
CA PRO A 296 8.52 9.97 -1.49
C PRO A 296 8.74 11.37 -0.89
N GLU A 297 7.64 12.03 -0.55
CA GLU A 297 7.64 13.40 -0.03
C GLU A 297 7.70 13.45 1.51
N PHE A 298 7.34 12.34 2.17
CA PHE A 298 7.25 12.25 3.62
C PHE A 298 8.41 11.44 4.21
N GLY A 299 9.33 12.14 4.87
CA GLY A 299 10.23 11.50 5.82
C GLY A 299 9.53 11.20 7.15
N LEU A 300 10.22 10.52 8.08
CA LEU A 300 9.66 10.17 9.40
C LEU A 300 9.10 11.38 10.14
N GLU A 301 9.86 12.48 10.20
CA GLU A 301 9.42 13.66 10.96
C GLU A 301 8.16 14.29 10.37
N THR A 302 8.11 14.47 9.06
CA THR A 302 6.95 15.08 8.39
C THR A 302 5.72 14.18 8.42
N GLY A 303 5.88 12.89 8.14
CA GLY A 303 4.80 11.93 8.18
C GLY A 303 4.26 11.69 9.59
N PHE A 304 5.15 11.59 10.60
CA PHE A 304 4.71 11.46 11.98
C PHE A 304 4.01 12.72 12.50
N ARG A 305 4.48 13.90 12.11
CA ARG A 305 3.84 15.16 12.50
C ARG A 305 2.42 15.27 11.95
N GLU A 306 2.24 14.99 10.65
CA GLU A 306 0.91 14.96 10.05
C GLU A 306 0.00 13.90 10.71
N TYR A 307 0.54 12.69 10.95
CA TYR A 307 -0.22 11.63 11.62
C TYR A 307 -0.66 12.04 13.03
N ILE A 308 0.24 12.61 13.83
CA ILE A 308 -0.05 13.10 15.18
C ILE A 308 -1.11 14.20 15.15
N ASP A 309 -1.02 15.14 14.22
CA ASP A 309 -1.96 16.25 14.10
C ASP A 309 -3.37 15.74 13.75
N VAL A 310 -3.49 14.75 12.86
CA VAL A 310 -4.78 14.11 12.54
C VAL A 310 -5.37 13.42 13.77
N LEU A 311 -4.60 12.59 14.48
CA LEU A 311 -5.08 11.89 15.68
C LEU A 311 -5.54 12.86 16.77
N ARG A 312 -4.75 13.90 17.01
CA ARG A 312 -5.08 14.90 18.05
C ARG A 312 -6.33 15.71 17.68
N ALA A 313 -6.48 16.05 16.41
CA ALA A 313 -7.68 16.75 15.92
C ALA A 313 -8.95 15.91 16.11
N GLU A 314 -8.87 14.58 15.85
CA GLU A 314 -9.99 13.67 16.06
C GLU A 314 -10.43 13.57 17.54
N GLU A 315 -9.47 13.63 18.45
CA GLU A 315 -9.72 13.64 19.90
C GLU A 315 -10.00 15.04 20.46
N GLY A 316 -10.07 16.06 19.61
CA GLY A 316 -10.32 17.45 20.01
C GLY A 316 -9.17 18.07 20.82
N LEU A 317 -7.96 17.57 20.65
CA LEU A 317 -6.74 18.06 21.28
C LEU A 317 -6.10 19.17 20.42
N GLU A 318 -5.43 20.11 21.06
CA GLU A 318 -4.69 21.16 20.34
C GLU A 318 -3.50 20.58 19.57
N PRO A 319 -3.17 21.11 18.37
CA PRO A 319 -1.96 20.76 17.63
C PRO A 319 -0.71 20.95 18.49
N LEU A 320 0.32 20.13 18.25
CA LEU A 320 1.62 20.31 18.87
C LEU A 320 2.37 21.45 18.17
N GLN A 321 3.09 22.26 18.97
CA GLN A 321 3.85 23.43 18.46
C GLN A 321 5.18 23.04 17.83
#